data_a17b33c6e8123d15010af3b782e7052d
#
_entry.id   a17b33c6e8123d15010af3b782e7052d
#
_cell.length_a   1.000
_cell.length_b   1.000
_cell.length_c   1.000
_cell.angle_alpha   90.00
_cell.angle_beta   90.00
_cell.angle_gamma   90.00
#
_symmetry.space_group_name_H-M   'P 1'
#
loop_
_entity.id
_entity.type
_entity.pdbx_description
1 polymer ?
#
loop_
_entity_poly.entity_id
_entity_poly.type
_entity_poly.pdbx_seq_one_letter_code
_entity_poly.pdbx_strand_id
1 'polypeptide(L)'
;MGSSLRNTSADLPPGAIYLPSFVSSEEEAVLVSHLDAGAWNTDLKRRVQHFGYRYDYKARSVTSGAYLGPLPGWIEHLKERLVAKGLFASAPDQIIANEYLPGQGISAHVDCVPCFDDTIVSLSLLSHCEMVFRDKRSKAKLTVLLEPRSAVVVAGTARYEWTHEIPARKSDGIDGKKVDRSRRISLTFRKIVRTI
;
A
#
# COMPACT_ATOMS: atom_id res chain seq x y z
N MET A 1 22.72 22.62 9.93
CA MET A 1 22.49 21.24 10.40
C MET A 1 21.05 20.89 9.98
N GLY A 2 20.90 20.25 8.83
CA GLY A 2 19.59 19.88 8.30
C GLY A 2 19.11 18.62 9.01
N SER A 3 18.05 18.72 9.80
CA SER A 3 17.33 17.56 10.31
C SER A 3 16.70 16.83 9.11
N SER A 4 17.28 15.71 8.70
CA SER A 4 16.62 14.78 7.80
C SER A 4 15.31 14.37 8.45
N LEU A 5 14.18 14.68 7.82
CA LEU A 5 12.84 14.19 8.20
C LEU A 5 12.80 12.67 7.99
N ARG A 6 13.47 11.92 8.86
CA ARG A 6 13.24 10.48 8.93
C ARG A 6 11.87 10.31 9.56
N ASN A 7 10.99 9.62 8.88
CA ASN A 7 9.68 9.22 9.40
C ASN A 7 9.90 8.58 10.78
N THR A 8 9.53 9.27 11.83
CA THR A 8 9.53 8.72 13.19
C THR A 8 8.17 8.10 13.47
N SER A 9 8.09 7.19 14.43
CA SER A 9 6.80 6.65 14.87
C SER A 9 5.84 7.73 15.39
N ALA A 10 6.35 8.90 15.76
CA ALA A 10 5.56 10.07 16.16
C ALA A 10 4.79 10.72 15.01
N ASP A 11 5.15 10.45 13.76
CA ASP A 11 4.53 11.02 12.56
C ASP A 11 3.44 10.11 11.96
N LEU A 12 3.10 9.01 12.63
CA LEU A 12 2.14 8.01 12.18
C LEU A 12 0.95 7.89 13.14
N PRO A 13 -0.24 7.53 12.64
CA PRO A 13 -1.38 7.18 13.49
C PRO A 13 -1.06 5.98 14.38
N PRO A 14 -1.65 5.89 15.60
CA PRO A 14 -1.53 4.70 16.43
C PRO A 14 -1.96 3.44 15.67
N GLY A 15 -1.10 2.42 15.65
CA GLY A 15 -1.31 1.17 14.89
C GLY A 15 -0.74 1.20 13.47
N ALA A 16 -0.17 2.33 13.02
CA ALA A 16 0.61 2.35 11.80
C ALA A 16 2.11 2.18 12.08
N ILE A 17 2.82 1.49 11.18
CA ILE A 17 4.26 1.25 11.25
C ILE A 17 4.87 1.56 9.89
N TYR A 18 5.99 2.29 9.87
CA TYR A 18 6.78 2.50 8.66
C TYR A 18 8.05 1.65 8.70
N LEU A 19 8.30 0.92 7.63
CA LEU A 19 9.42 0.00 7.48
C LEU A 19 10.28 0.49 6.29
N PRO A 20 11.35 1.24 6.53
CA PRO A 20 12.25 1.66 5.45
C PRO A 20 13.02 0.45 4.91
N SER A 21 13.40 0.50 3.63
CA SER A 21 14.22 -0.54 2.98
C SER A 21 13.69 -1.96 3.24
N PHE A 22 12.38 -2.14 3.10
CA PHE A 22 11.70 -3.43 3.33
C PHE A 22 12.12 -4.49 2.32
N VAL A 23 12.44 -4.07 1.09
CA VAL A 23 13.02 -4.91 0.04
C VAL A 23 14.31 -4.29 -0.48
N SER A 24 15.21 -5.12 -1.04
CA SER A 24 16.44 -4.66 -1.70
C SER A 24 16.15 -4.09 -3.09
N SER A 25 17.17 -3.50 -3.73
CA SER A 25 17.08 -3.03 -5.11
C SER A 25 16.90 -4.19 -6.11
N GLU A 26 17.52 -5.31 -5.84
CA GLU A 26 17.41 -6.53 -6.65
C GLU A 26 16.02 -7.14 -6.54
N GLU A 27 15.46 -7.22 -5.32
CA GLU A 27 14.09 -7.66 -5.09
C GLU A 27 13.08 -6.74 -5.79
N GLU A 28 13.26 -5.41 -5.69
CA GLU A 28 12.43 -4.43 -6.39
C GLU A 28 12.45 -4.67 -7.91
N ALA A 29 13.63 -4.86 -8.50
CA ALA A 29 13.77 -5.10 -9.93
C ALA A 29 13.05 -6.37 -10.38
N VAL A 30 13.14 -7.45 -9.62
CA VAL A 30 12.43 -8.71 -9.88
C VAL A 30 10.92 -8.53 -9.79
N LEU A 31 10.42 -7.86 -8.74
CA LEU A 31 9.00 -7.59 -8.56
C LEU A 31 8.43 -6.75 -9.71
N VAL A 32 9.12 -5.67 -10.08
CA VAL A 32 8.71 -4.79 -11.18
C VAL A 32 8.70 -5.54 -12.51
N SER A 33 9.71 -6.38 -12.78
CA SER A 33 9.77 -7.20 -14.00
C SER A 33 8.57 -8.14 -14.12
N HIS A 34 8.19 -8.82 -13.05
CA HIS A 34 7.00 -9.68 -13.05
C HIS A 34 5.69 -8.91 -13.27
N LEU A 35 5.56 -7.74 -12.64
CA LEU A 35 4.39 -6.89 -12.81
C LEU A 35 4.29 -6.33 -14.23
N ASP A 36 5.42 -5.92 -14.83
CA ASP A 36 5.44 -5.38 -16.19
C ASP A 36 5.20 -6.44 -17.24
N ALA A 37 5.53 -7.70 -16.99
CA ALA A 37 5.20 -8.83 -17.84
C ALA A 37 3.70 -9.21 -17.77
N GLY A 38 2.99 -8.79 -16.71
CA GLY A 38 1.57 -9.07 -16.51
C GLY A 38 0.63 -8.07 -17.17
N ALA A 39 -0.62 -8.46 -17.37
CA ALA A 39 -1.64 -7.57 -17.93
C ALA A 39 -2.15 -6.58 -16.87
N TRP A 40 -2.12 -5.30 -17.17
CA TRP A 40 -2.67 -4.23 -16.34
C TRP A 40 -4.10 -3.91 -16.74
N ASN A 41 -5.02 -3.92 -15.77
CA ASN A 41 -6.38 -3.41 -15.95
C ASN A 41 -6.37 -1.88 -15.94
N THR A 42 -7.10 -1.26 -16.87
CA THR A 42 -7.17 0.19 -17.10
C THR A 42 -8.53 0.80 -16.80
N ASP A 43 -9.44 0.09 -16.13
CA ASP A 43 -10.80 0.59 -15.82
C ASP A 43 -10.80 1.77 -14.85
N LEU A 44 -9.71 1.95 -14.11
CA LEU A 44 -9.50 3.10 -13.24
C LEU A 44 -8.51 4.09 -13.86
N LYS A 45 -8.45 5.33 -13.35
CA LYS A 45 -7.45 6.32 -13.79
C LYS A 45 -6.01 5.81 -13.61
N ARG A 46 -5.74 5.03 -12.56
CA ARG A 46 -4.50 4.29 -12.35
C ARG A 46 -4.65 2.86 -12.85
N ARG A 47 -3.59 2.25 -13.34
CA ARG A 47 -3.60 0.84 -13.72
C ARG A 47 -3.52 -0.06 -12.49
N VAL A 48 -4.16 -1.24 -12.55
CA VAL A 48 -4.18 -2.18 -11.44
C VAL A 48 -4.00 -3.62 -11.90
N GLN A 49 -3.41 -4.45 -11.03
CA GLN A 49 -3.43 -5.91 -11.15
C GLN A 49 -3.96 -6.50 -9.85
N HIS A 50 -4.74 -7.57 -9.94
CA HIS A 50 -5.28 -8.29 -8.79
C HIS A 50 -4.71 -9.70 -8.74
N PHE A 51 -4.33 -10.14 -7.56
CA PHE A 51 -3.84 -11.49 -7.30
C PHE A 51 -4.57 -12.10 -6.10
N GLY A 52 -4.84 -13.39 -6.16
CA GLY A 52 -5.61 -14.13 -5.16
C GLY A 52 -7.11 -13.87 -5.28
N TYR A 53 -7.54 -12.64 -5.06
CA TYR A 53 -8.94 -12.25 -5.14
C TYR A 53 -9.11 -10.91 -5.86
N ARG A 54 -10.13 -10.83 -6.72
CA ARG A 54 -10.55 -9.56 -7.33
C ARG A 54 -11.33 -8.73 -6.32
N TYR A 55 -11.03 -7.44 -6.25
CA TYR A 55 -11.82 -6.46 -5.52
C TYR A 55 -12.74 -5.72 -6.48
N ASP A 56 -14.04 -5.67 -6.18
CA ASP A 56 -15.00 -4.87 -6.92
C ASP A 56 -15.06 -3.46 -6.33
N TYR A 57 -14.52 -2.49 -7.08
CA TYR A 57 -14.48 -1.09 -6.65
C TYR A 57 -15.86 -0.42 -6.63
N LYS A 58 -16.81 -0.87 -7.45
CA LYS A 58 -18.18 -0.34 -7.49
C LYS A 58 -19.02 -0.87 -6.35
N ALA A 59 -19.00 -2.19 -6.16
CA ALA A 59 -19.71 -2.85 -5.06
C ALA A 59 -18.99 -2.68 -3.71
N ARG A 60 -17.71 -2.27 -3.69
CA ARG A 60 -16.84 -2.19 -2.52
C ARG A 60 -16.81 -3.52 -1.75
N SER A 61 -16.65 -4.62 -2.46
CA SER A 61 -16.74 -5.96 -1.90
C SER A 61 -15.77 -6.94 -2.56
N VAL A 62 -15.59 -8.09 -1.91
CA VAL A 62 -14.97 -9.28 -2.47
C VAL A 62 -16.03 -10.38 -2.43
N THR A 63 -16.55 -10.75 -3.58
CA THR A 63 -17.60 -11.80 -3.69
C THR A 63 -16.99 -13.19 -3.64
N SER A 64 -17.81 -14.22 -3.38
CA SER A 64 -17.37 -15.63 -3.36
C SER A 64 -16.77 -16.09 -4.71
N GLY A 65 -17.24 -15.51 -5.82
CA GLY A 65 -16.72 -15.80 -7.18
C GLY A 65 -15.48 -14.96 -7.56
N ALA A 66 -14.92 -14.16 -6.66
CA ALA A 66 -13.80 -13.26 -6.95
C ALA A 66 -12.43 -13.94 -6.89
N TYR A 67 -12.36 -15.25 -6.56
CA TYR A 67 -11.10 -15.98 -6.47
C TYR A 67 -10.45 -16.14 -7.85
N LEU A 68 -9.21 -15.71 -7.98
CA LEU A 68 -8.42 -15.71 -9.22
C LEU A 68 -7.38 -16.84 -9.27
N GLY A 69 -7.28 -17.64 -8.22
CA GLY A 69 -6.23 -18.63 -8.05
C GLY A 69 -5.24 -18.27 -6.94
N PRO A 70 -4.24 -19.13 -6.69
CA PRO A 70 -3.22 -18.88 -5.69
C PRO A 70 -2.38 -17.64 -6.05
N LEU A 71 -1.77 -17.04 -5.05
CA LEU A 71 -0.81 -15.96 -5.29
C LEU A 71 0.40 -16.49 -6.07
N PRO A 72 0.98 -15.68 -6.98
CA PRO A 72 2.12 -16.11 -7.78
C PRO A 72 3.35 -16.49 -6.92
N GLY A 73 4.12 -17.50 -7.36
CA GLY A 73 5.30 -17.98 -6.62
C GLY A 73 6.38 -16.91 -6.40
N TRP A 74 6.49 -15.92 -7.30
CA TRP A 74 7.46 -14.83 -7.15
C TRP A 74 7.17 -13.88 -5.98
N ILE A 75 5.97 -13.95 -5.36
CA ILE A 75 5.61 -13.17 -4.17
C ILE A 75 5.77 -13.96 -2.86
N GLU A 76 6.05 -15.26 -2.92
CA GLU A 76 5.99 -16.15 -1.75
C GLU A 76 6.95 -15.72 -0.63
N HIS A 77 8.19 -15.39 -0.97
CA HIS A 77 9.19 -14.92 0.00
C HIS A 77 8.78 -13.63 0.73
N LEU A 78 8.00 -12.75 0.09
CA LEU A 78 7.46 -11.55 0.76
C LEU A 78 6.33 -11.92 1.72
N LYS A 79 5.47 -12.87 1.37
CA LYS A 79 4.41 -13.38 2.27
C LYS A 79 5.04 -14.01 3.52
N GLU A 80 6.04 -14.85 3.35
CA GLU A 80 6.78 -15.47 4.45
C GLU A 80 7.45 -14.39 5.34
N ARG A 81 8.09 -13.38 4.73
CA ARG A 81 8.71 -12.27 5.45
C ARG A 81 7.68 -11.48 6.27
N LEU A 82 6.50 -11.22 5.72
CA LEU A 82 5.43 -10.50 6.42
C LEU A 82 4.93 -11.28 7.64
N VAL A 83 4.78 -12.60 7.52
CA VAL A 83 4.40 -13.48 8.64
C VAL A 83 5.54 -13.61 9.67
N ALA A 84 6.77 -13.84 9.22
CA ALA A 84 7.94 -13.96 10.10
C ALA A 84 8.23 -12.70 10.93
N LYS A 85 7.86 -11.53 10.39
CA LYS A 85 7.91 -10.24 11.12
C LYS A 85 6.71 -10.02 12.06
N GLY A 86 5.78 -10.96 12.15
CA GLY A 86 4.59 -10.84 12.98
C GLY A 86 3.58 -9.79 12.48
N LEU A 87 3.66 -9.36 11.22
CA LEU A 87 2.75 -8.35 10.65
C LEU A 87 1.39 -8.96 10.27
N PHE A 88 1.36 -10.25 9.97
CA PHE A 88 0.14 -11.01 9.73
C PHE A 88 0.15 -12.27 10.59
N ALA A 89 -0.99 -12.57 11.24
CA ALA A 89 -1.16 -13.82 11.98
C ALA A 89 -1.18 -15.05 11.06
N SER A 90 -1.66 -14.88 9.83
CA SER A 90 -1.63 -15.88 8.75
C SER A 90 -1.32 -15.19 7.43
N ALA A 91 -0.69 -15.91 6.50
CA ALA A 91 -0.24 -15.33 5.23
C ALA A 91 -1.37 -14.57 4.49
N PRO A 92 -1.09 -13.38 3.95
CA PRO A 92 -2.04 -12.65 3.12
C PRO A 92 -2.39 -13.49 1.88
N ASP A 93 -3.63 -13.38 1.42
CA ASP A 93 -4.16 -14.14 0.29
C ASP A 93 -4.75 -13.25 -0.81
N GLN A 94 -4.69 -11.92 -0.64
CA GLN A 94 -5.08 -10.95 -1.65
C GLN A 94 -3.99 -9.88 -1.80
N ILE A 95 -3.64 -9.58 -3.06
CA ILE A 95 -2.71 -8.49 -3.39
C ILE A 95 -3.32 -7.66 -4.51
N ILE A 96 -3.21 -6.35 -4.37
CA ILE A 96 -3.47 -5.40 -5.46
C ILE A 96 -2.19 -4.63 -5.74
N ALA A 97 -1.72 -4.72 -6.98
CA ALA A 97 -0.72 -3.80 -7.51
C ALA A 97 -1.43 -2.58 -8.09
N ASN A 98 -1.08 -1.40 -7.61
CA ASN A 98 -1.55 -0.12 -8.15
C ASN A 98 -0.38 0.62 -8.75
N GLU A 99 -0.49 1.02 -10.01
CA GLU A 99 0.50 1.90 -10.65
C GLU A 99 0.02 3.34 -10.66
N TYR A 100 0.89 4.24 -10.25
CA TYR A 100 0.65 5.67 -10.24
C TYR A 100 1.68 6.38 -11.12
N LEU A 101 1.21 7.13 -12.12
CA LEU A 101 2.02 8.09 -12.86
C LEU A 101 1.97 9.46 -12.16
N PRO A 102 2.93 10.38 -12.45
CA PRO A 102 2.90 11.73 -11.91
C PRO A 102 1.54 12.42 -12.14
N GLY A 103 0.96 12.98 -11.08
CA GLY A 103 -0.38 13.57 -11.11
C GLY A 103 -1.51 12.60 -10.75
N GLN A 104 -1.26 11.30 -10.65
CA GLN A 104 -2.23 10.33 -10.18
C GLN A 104 -2.16 10.16 -8.65
N GLY A 105 -3.27 9.71 -8.07
CA GLY A 105 -3.39 9.45 -6.63
C GLY A 105 -4.57 8.56 -6.30
N ILE A 106 -4.89 8.47 -5.03
CA ILE A 106 -6.09 7.80 -4.51
C ILE A 106 -6.70 8.68 -3.42
N SER A 107 -8.01 8.90 -3.52
CA SER A 107 -8.76 9.72 -2.56
C SER A 107 -8.74 9.11 -1.15
N ALA A 108 -8.97 9.94 -0.15
CA ALA A 108 -9.05 9.53 1.25
C ALA A 108 -10.10 8.43 1.45
N HIS A 109 -9.68 7.30 2.00
CA HIS A 109 -10.53 6.14 2.25
C HIS A 109 -10.03 5.31 3.43
N VAL A 110 -10.88 4.43 3.88
CA VAL A 110 -10.55 3.27 4.69
C VAL A 110 -10.71 2.05 3.78
N ASP A 111 -9.78 1.09 3.83
CA ASP A 111 -9.96 -0.16 3.12
C ASP A 111 -11.23 -0.88 3.59
N CYS A 112 -11.85 -1.66 2.70
CA CYS A 112 -13.12 -2.35 2.98
C CYS A 112 -13.05 -3.14 4.29
N VAL A 113 -13.72 -2.66 5.34
CA VAL A 113 -13.70 -3.27 6.67
C VAL A 113 -14.25 -4.70 6.66
N PRO A 114 -15.43 -4.98 6.06
CA PRO A 114 -15.96 -6.34 6.03
C PRO A 114 -15.22 -7.28 5.07
N CYS A 115 -14.34 -6.76 4.21
CA CYS A 115 -13.63 -7.58 3.23
C CYS A 115 -12.28 -8.09 3.74
N PHE A 116 -11.57 -7.28 4.52
CA PHE A 116 -10.18 -7.50 4.87
C PHE A 116 -9.97 -7.48 6.38
N ASP A 117 -9.10 -8.35 6.84
CA ASP A 117 -8.69 -8.47 8.22
C ASP A 117 -7.97 -7.20 8.74
N ASP A 118 -7.59 -7.20 10.00
CA ASP A 118 -7.08 -6.04 10.74
C ASP A 118 -5.83 -5.39 10.11
N THR A 119 -4.99 -6.17 9.45
CA THR A 119 -3.70 -5.67 8.94
C THR A 119 -3.71 -5.50 7.42
N ILE A 120 -3.28 -4.32 6.99
CA ILE A 120 -2.99 -3.99 5.58
C ILE A 120 -1.51 -3.57 5.49
N VAL A 121 -0.77 -4.13 4.55
CA VAL A 121 0.62 -3.72 4.29
C VAL A 121 0.73 -3.23 2.86
N SER A 122 1.27 -2.03 2.68
CA SER A 122 1.52 -1.44 1.36
C SER A 122 3.02 -1.24 1.13
N LEU A 123 3.60 -1.99 0.20
CA LEU A 123 4.99 -1.88 -0.25
C LEU A 123 5.06 -0.88 -1.42
N SER A 124 5.93 0.12 -1.30
CA SER A 124 6.18 1.13 -2.33
C SER A 124 7.39 0.77 -3.17
N LEU A 125 7.26 0.83 -4.49
CA LEU A 125 8.34 0.55 -5.45
C LEU A 125 8.55 1.74 -6.40
N LEU A 126 9.77 1.92 -6.88
CA LEU A 126 10.26 2.84 -7.91
C LEU A 126 10.34 4.30 -7.45
N SER A 127 9.23 4.96 -7.14
CA SER A 127 9.21 6.38 -6.77
C SER A 127 8.64 6.60 -5.37
N HIS A 128 9.07 7.69 -4.76
CA HIS A 128 8.47 8.19 -3.53
C HIS A 128 7.08 8.78 -3.76
N CYS A 129 6.30 8.87 -2.71
CA CYS A 129 5.15 9.76 -2.62
C CYS A 129 4.81 10.07 -1.16
N GLU A 130 4.18 11.20 -0.90
CA GLU A 130 3.55 11.42 0.41
C GLU A 130 2.23 10.68 0.51
N MET A 131 2.03 10.00 1.65
CA MET A 131 0.73 9.50 2.09
C MET A 131 0.22 10.39 3.22
N VAL A 132 -1.04 10.77 3.14
CA VAL A 132 -1.69 11.61 4.14
C VAL A 132 -2.71 10.77 4.90
N PHE A 133 -2.57 10.75 6.22
CA PHE A 133 -3.55 10.20 7.15
C PHE A 133 -4.43 11.30 7.72
N ARG A 134 -5.73 11.03 7.90
CA ARG A 134 -6.67 11.95 8.56
C ARG A 134 -7.51 11.20 9.58
N ASP A 135 -7.46 11.65 10.82
CA ASP A 135 -8.35 11.15 11.86
C ASP A 135 -9.80 11.49 11.53
N LYS A 136 -10.69 10.50 11.61
CA LYS A 136 -12.11 10.68 11.24
C LYS A 136 -12.86 11.58 12.22
N ARG A 137 -12.44 11.64 13.50
CA ARG A 137 -13.07 12.41 14.57
C ARG A 137 -12.44 13.80 14.70
N SER A 138 -11.17 13.87 15.06
CA SER A 138 -10.46 15.14 15.34
C SER A 138 -10.09 15.92 14.09
N LYS A 139 -10.10 15.28 12.92
CA LYS A 139 -9.60 15.81 11.64
C LYS A 139 -8.09 16.08 11.63
N ALA A 140 -7.38 15.62 12.65
CA ALA A 140 -5.92 15.68 12.68
C ALA A 140 -5.33 15.08 11.41
N LYS A 141 -4.26 15.70 10.92
CA LYS A 141 -3.58 15.30 9.68
C LYS A 141 -2.15 14.93 10.01
N LEU A 142 -1.74 13.75 9.57
CA LEU A 142 -0.36 13.29 9.59
C LEU A 142 0.08 12.97 8.17
N THR A 143 1.34 13.20 7.86
CA THR A 143 1.89 12.97 6.51
C THR A 143 3.17 12.15 6.66
N VAL A 144 3.27 11.08 5.89
CA VAL A 144 4.45 10.23 5.83
C VAL A 144 4.99 10.18 4.40
N LEU A 145 6.29 10.30 4.25
CA LEU A 145 6.97 10.07 2.98
C LEU A 145 7.17 8.56 2.80
N LEU A 146 6.53 7.99 1.80
CA LEU A 146 6.77 6.61 1.38
C LEU A 146 7.93 6.61 0.38
N GLU A 147 9.09 6.19 0.84
CA GLU A 147 10.29 6.05 0.00
C GLU A 147 10.18 4.79 -0.88
N PRO A 148 10.91 4.71 -2.01
CA PRO A 148 11.05 3.46 -2.74
C PRO A 148 11.53 2.33 -1.82
N ARG A 149 11.02 1.12 -2.04
CA ARG A 149 11.35 -0.09 -1.28
C ARG A 149 10.94 -0.06 0.19
N SER A 150 10.15 0.92 0.62
CA SER A 150 9.59 0.97 1.97
C SER A 150 8.22 0.29 2.04
N ALA A 151 7.84 -0.17 3.22
CA ALA A 151 6.48 -0.64 3.48
C ALA A 151 5.82 0.19 4.60
N VAL A 152 4.53 0.44 4.46
CA VAL A 152 3.68 0.97 5.54
C VAL A 152 2.67 -0.09 5.93
N VAL A 153 2.59 -0.34 7.23
CA VAL A 153 1.59 -1.21 7.86
C VAL A 153 0.51 -0.33 8.43
N VAL A 154 -0.73 -0.72 8.25
CA VAL A 154 -1.91 -0.04 8.81
C VAL A 154 -2.76 -1.08 9.53
N ALA A 155 -2.83 -0.99 10.86
CA ALA A 155 -3.57 -1.92 11.72
C ALA A 155 -4.28 -1.16 12.86
N GLY A 156 -5.20 -1.82 13.57
CA GLY A 156 -5.89 -1.27 14.73
C GLY A 156 -6.48 0.11 14.48
N THR A 157 -6.20 1.09 15.32
CA THR A 157 -6.74 2.46 15.21
C THR A 157 -6.44 3.09 13.85
N ALA A 158 -5.22 2.95 13.33
CA ALA A 158 -4.85 3.46 12.01
C ALA A 158 -5.70 2.84 10.89
N ARG A 159 -6.08 1.56 11.03
CA ARG A 159 -6.86 0.79 10.07
C ARG A 159 -8.33 1.23 10.03
N TYR A 160 -8.93 1.54 11.18
CA TYR A 160 -10.38 1.74 11.30
C TYR A 160 -10.81 3.18 11.52
N GLU A 161 -9.99 3.98 12.19
CA GLU A 161 -10.36 5.34 12.61
C GLU A 161 -9.69 6.43 11.77
N TRP A 162 -8.69 6.07 10.97
CA TRP A 162 -8.00 6.99 10.07
C TRP A 162 -8.27 6.66 8.60
N THR A 163 -8.51 7.68 7.81
CA THR A 163 -8.45 7.55 6.35
C THR A 163 -7.01 7.76 5.90
N HIS A 164 -6.64 7.17 4.76
CA HIS A 164 -5.38 7.44 4.09
C HIS A 164 -5.62 7.78 2.62
N GLU A 165 -4.74 8.63 2.08
CA GLU A 165 -4.81 9.11 0.69
C GLU A 165 -3.40 9.30 0.12
N ILE A 166 -3.27 9.18 -1.19
CA ILE A 166 -2.13 9.70 -1.96
C ILE A 166 -2.64 10.90 -2.75
N PRO A 167 -2.23 12.14 -2.41
CA PRO A 167 -2.67 13.32 -3.15
C PRO A 167 -2.28 13.26 -4.61
N ALA A 168 -3.21 13.62 -5.52
CA ALA A 168 -2.99 13.63 -6.96
C ALA A 168 -2.16 14.86 -7.35
N ARG A 169 -0.83 14.74 -7.30
CA ARG A 169 0.13 15.80 -7.64
C ARG A 169 1.38 15.24 -8.31
N LYS A 170 2.12 16.11 -8.99
CA LYS A 170 3.32 15.72 -9.77
C LYS A 170 4.61 15.73 -8.95
N SER A 171 4.60 16.36 -7.77
CA SER A 171 5.78 16.51 -6.90
C SER A 171 5.39 16.54 -5.44
N ASP A 172 6.33 16.22 -4.56
CA ASP A 172 6.22 16.31 -3.11
C ASP A 172 7.25 17.30 -2.54
N GLY A 173 7.00 17.79 -1.33
CA GLY A 173 7.96 18.59 -0.58
C GLY A 173 8.81 17.67 0.31
N ILE A 174 10.10 17.55 0.02
CA ILE A 174 11.03 16.73 0.80
C ILE A 174 12.15 17.65 1.28
N ASP A 175 12.34 17.76 2.60
CA ASP A 175 13.35 18.63 3.23
C ASP A 175 13.35 20.08 2.69
N GLY A 176 12.12 20.63 2.51
CA GLY A 176 11.94 21.98 1.98
C GLY A 176 12.19 22.14 0.48
N LYS A 177 12.51 21.07 -0.22
CA LYS A 177 12.72 21.05 -1.68
C LYS A 177 11.55 20.39 -2.39
N LYS A 178 11.23 20.91 -3.56
CA LYS A 178 10.28 20.26 -4.47
C LYS A 178 10.99 19.13 -5.20
N VAL A 179 10.47 17.90 -5.05
CA VAL A 179 10.99 16.68 -5.71
C VAL A 179 9.88 16.11 -6.58
N ASP A 180 10.18 15.96 -7.87
CA ASP A 180 9.20 15.43 -8.81
C ASP A 180 9.00 13.92 -8.62
N ARG A 181 7.73 13.48 -8.68
CA ARG A 181 7.37 12.06 -8.70
C ARG A 181 7.67 11.48 -10.07
N SER A 182 8.06 10.21 -10.08
CA SER A 182 8.07 9.37 -11.28
C SER A 182 7.03 8.25 -11.16
N ARG A 183 7.09 7.26 -12.02
CA ARG A 183 6.28 6.05 -11.92
C ARG A 183 6.46 5.39 -10.57
N ARG A 184 5.36 5.11 -9.89
CA ARG A 184 5.32 4.39 -8.61
C ARG A 184 4.40 3.18 -8.70
N ILE A 185 4.83 2.07 -8.15
CA ILE A 185 3.96 0.91 -7.94
C ILE A 185 3.77 0.71 -6.44
N SER A 186 2.54 0.41 -6.03
CA SER A 186 2.21 -0.02 -4.67
C SER A 186 1.69 -1.44 -4.70
N LEU A 187 2.34 -2.37 -3.98
CA LEU A 187 1.82 -3.69 -3.72
C LEU A 187 1.12 -3.69 -2.36
N THR A 188 -0.20 -3.85 -2.35
CA THR A 188 -0.99 -3.84 -1.12
C THR A 188 -1.43 -5.25 -0.78
N PHE A 189 -0.92 -5.77 0.34
CA PHE A 189 -1.17 -7.10 0.87
C PHE A 189 -2.31 -7.06 1.87
N ARG A 190 -3.25 -8.01 1.77
CA ARG A 190 -4.42 -8.14 2.62
C ARG A 190 -4.75 -9.60 2.88
N LYS A 191 -5.41 -9.85 3.99
CA LYS A 191 -6.06 -11.13 4.28
C LYS A 191 -7.56 -10.97 4.10
N ILE A 192 -8.18 -11.85 3.31
CA ILE A 192 -9.64 -11.86 3.13
C ILE A 192 -10.31 -12.41 4.38
N VAL A 193 -11.31 -11.68 4.88
CA VAL A 193 -12.24 -12.18 5.89
C VAL A 193 -13.22 -13.12 5.20
N ARG A 194 -13.12 -14.41 5.52
CA ARG A 194 -14.10 -15.39 5.05
C ARG A 194 -15.30 -15.33 5.98
N THR A 195 -16.41 -14.81 5.51
CA THR A 195 -17.70 -15.02 6.17
C THR A 195 -18.01 -16.51 6.06
N ILE A 196 -18.07 -17.19 7.21
CA ILE A 196 -18.48 -18.58 7.34
C ILE A 196 -19.97 -18.66 7.03
#